data_2a664ffb585e3ca111e8e4eef5be36ab
#
_entry.id   2a664ffb585e3ca111e8e4eef5be36ab
#
_cell.length_a   1.000
_cell.length_b   1.000
_cell.length_c   1.000
_cell.angle_alpha   90.00
_cell.angle_beta   90.00
_cell.angle_gamma   90.00
#
_symmetry.space_group_name_H-M   'P 1'
#
loop_
_entity.id
_entity.type
_entity.pdbx_description
1 polymer ?
#
loop_
_entity_poly.entity_id
_entity_poly.type
_entity_poly.pdbx_seq_one_letter_code
_entity_poly.pdbx_strand_id
1 'polypeptide(L)' 'MAKRQLRISTHNIPQKWPEISGKKANIVLGNGSVLMVTLLNLQGDSLEVKNMRLTKQVVALDGISEIIIDY' A
#
# COMPACT_ATOMS: atom_id res chain seq x y z
N MET A 1 -18.08 -6.50 -15.67
CA MET A 1 -16.92 -7.31 -15.32
C MET A 1 -16.54 -7.09 -13.88
N ALA A 2 -16.31 -8.17 -13.17
CA ALA A 2 -15.87 -8.07 -11.79
C ALA A 2 -14.43 -7.59 -11.74
N LYS A 3 -14.17 -6.57 -10.96
CA LYS A 3 -12.81 -6.13 -10.71
C LYS A 3 -12.16 -7.07 -9.71
N ARG A 4 -10.93 -7.42 -9.97
CA ARG A 4 -10.16 -8.20 -9.01
C ARG A 4 -9.55 -7.26 -7.99
N GLN A 5 -9.70 -7.63 -6.73
CA GLN A 5 -9.03 -6.93 -5.64
C GLN A 5 -8.05 -7.89 -5.00
N LEU A 6 -6.83 -7.42 -4.80
CA LEU A 6 -5.84 -8.16 -4.06
C LEU A 6 -5.67 -7.50 -2.70
N ARG A 7 -5.92 -8.25 -1.64
CA ARG A 7 -5.70 -7.77 -0.28
C ARG A 7 -4.43 -8.39 0.26
N ILE A 8 -3.56 -7.54 0.78
CA ILE A 8 -2.26 -7.97 1.26
C ILE A 8 -2.13 -7.50 2.70
N SER A 9 -1.97 -8.45 3.62
CA SER A 9 -1.73 -8.10 5.01
C SER A 9 -0.31 -7.56 5.19
N THR A 10 -0.09 -6.85 6.28
CA THR A 10 1.19 -6.23 6.57
C THR A 10 2.36 -7.22 6.47
N HIS A 11 2.17 -8.43 6.96
CA HIS A 11 3.21 -9.44 6.95
C HIS A 11 3.60 -9.90 5.55
N ASN A 12 2.70 -9.79 4.60
CA ASN A 12 2.91 -10.28 3.24
C ASN A 12 3.37 -9.19 2.28
N ILE A 13 3.43 -7.94 2.72
CA ILE A 13 3.83 -6.83 1.85
C ILE A 13 5.21 -7.05 1.23
N PRO A 14 6.25 -7.41 1.99
CA PRO A 14 7.57 -7.61 1.38
C PRO A 14 7.58 -8.72 0.34
N GLN A 15 6.84 -9.79 0.58
CA GLN A 15 6.80 -10.93 -0.34
C GLN A 15 6.10 -10.58 -1.64
N LYS A 16 5.09 -9.72 -1.57
CA LYS A 16 4.31 -9.33 -2.74
C LYS A 16 4.83 -8.07 -3.41
N TRP A 17 5.82 -7.43 -2.81
CA TRP A 17 6.29 -6.13 -3.31
C TRP A 17 6.64 -6.11 -4.80
N PRO A 18 7.35 -7.10 -5.36
CA PRO A 18 7.66 -7.08 -6.79
C PRO A 18 6.44 -7.03 -7.69
N GLU A 19 5.31 -7.57 -7.22
CA GLU A 19 4.08 -7.59 -8.00
C GLU A 19 3.29 -6.29 -7.88
N ILE A 20 3.47 -5.56 -6.77
CA ILE A 20 2.63 -4.41 -6.46
C ILE A 20 3.36 -3.08 -6.56
N SER A 21 4.67 -3.10 -6.71
CA SER A 21 5.48 -1.89 -6.82
C SER A 21 5.00 -1.04 -8.01
N GLY A 22 4.82 0.26 -7.77
CA GLY A 22 4.39 1.19 -8.82
C GLY A 22 2.90 1.22 -9.06
N LYS A 23 2.12 0.38 -8.39
CA LYS A 23 0.68 0.33 -8.59
C LYS A 23 -0.04 1.24 -7.61
N LYS A 24 -1.23 1.67 -8.01
CA LYS A 24 -2.12 2.41 -7.11
C LYS A 24 -2.75 1.44 -6.13
N ALA A 25 -2.86 1.87 -4.90
CA ALA A 25 -3.38 1.01 -3.83
C ALA A 25 -4.14 1.83 -2.80
N ASN A 26 -5.00 1.14 -2.07
CA ASN A 26 -5.64 1.68 -0.89
C ASN A 26 -4.96 1.08 0.32
N ILE A 27 -4.39 1.93 1.16
CA ILE A 27 -3.74 1.48 2.39
C ILE A 27 -4.71 1.65 3.53
N VAL A 28 -5.05 0.55 4.19
CA VAL A 28 -5.91 0.57 5.37
C VAL A 28 -5.01 0.64 6.59
N LEU A 29 -5.16 1.72 7.35
CA LEU A 29 -4.37 1.92 8.57
C LEU A 29 -5.02 1.22 9.75
N GLY A 30 -4.24 0.99 10.80
CA GLY A 30 -4.73 0.31 11.99
C GLY A 30 -5.88 1.01 12.69
N ASN A 31 -6.00 2.33 12.49
CA ASN A 31 -7.11 3.11 13.06
C ASN A 31 -8.37 3.12 12.18
N GLY A 32 -8.37 2.39 11.08
CA GLY A 32 -9.51 2.33 10.17
C GLY A 32 -9.48 3.33 9.03
N SER A 33 -8.51 4.24 9.01
CA SER A 33 -8.37 5.19 7.91
C SER A 33 -7.86 4.51 6.65
N VAL A 34 -8.30 5.02 5.49
CA VAL A 34 -7.86 4.50 4.20
C VAL A 34 -7.17 5.60 3.42
N LEU A 35 -5.98 5.31 2.90
CA LEU A 35 -5.22 6.24 2.08
C LEU A 35 -5.13 5.71 0.66
N MET A 36 -5.49 6.53 -0.32
CA MET A 36 -5.31 6.20 -1.73
C MET A 36 -3.97 6.75 -2.19
N VAL A 37 -3.06 5.85 -2.54
CA VAL A 37 -1.68 6.22 -2.88
C VAL A 37 -1.14 5.35 -4.01
N THR A 38 -0.03 5.80 -4.59
CA THR A 38 0.77 4.98 -5.50
C THR A 38 1.96 4.45 -4.71
N LEU A 39 2.18 3.15 -4.79
CA LEU A 39 3.29 2.50 -4.10
C LEU A 39 4.58 2.80 -4.83
N LEU A 40 5.54 3.41 -4.16
CA LEU A 40 6.81 3.81 -4.76
C LEU A 40 7.94 2.87 -4.40
N ASN A 41 8.17 2.66 -3.11
CA ASN A 41 9.30 1.89 -2.66
C ASN A 41 9.04 1.30 -1.27
N LEU A 42 9.69 0.18 -1.01
CA LEU A 42 9.64 -0.46 0.30
C LEU A 42 11.05 -0.45 0.88
N GLN A 43 11.22 0.17 2.03
CA GLN A 43 12.51 0.29 2.69
C GLN A 43 12.39 -0.24 4.12
N GLY A 44 12.86 -1.47 4.33
CA GLY A 44 12.81 -2.06 5.66
C GLY A 44 11.40 -2.09 6.21
N ASP A 45 11.16 -1.34 7.29
CA ASP A 45 9.87 -1.28 7.96
C ASP A 45 9.01 -0.12 7.48
N SER A 46 9.42 0.58 6.44
CA SER A 46 8.71 1.77 5.96
C SER A 46 8.32 1.61 4.51
N LEU A 47 7.18 2.17 4.16
CA LEU A 47 6.65 2.16 2.81
C LEU A 47 6.63 3.58 2.29
N GLU A 48 7.33 3.82 1.18
CA GLU A 48 7.31 5.11 0.51
C GLU A 48 6.18 5.11 -0.51
N VAL A 49 5.30 6.10 -0.40
CA VAL A 49 4.12 6.19 -1.24
C VAL A 49 3.95 7.62 -1.75
N LYS A 50 3.16 7.76 -2.79
CA LYS A 50 2.84 9.06 -3.36
C LYS A 50 1.33 9.25 -3.28
N ASN A 51 0.90 10.31 -2.63
CA ASN A 51 -0.53 10.56 -2.46
C ASN A 51 -1.11 11.18 -3.74
N MET A 52 -2.42 11.46 -3.72
CA MET A 52 -3.11 11.98 -4.90
C MET A 52 -2.67 13.39 -5.29
N ARG A 53 -2.03 14.10 -4.38
CA ARG A 53 -1.47 15.44 -4.65
C ARG A 53 -0.04 15.36 -5.16
N LEU A 54 0.42 14.17 -5.50
CA LEU A 54 1.78 13.91 -5.98
C LEU A 54 2.85 14.22 -4.93
N THR A 55 2.50 14.16 -3.66
CA THR A 55 3.41 14.36 -2.55
C THR A 55 3.87 13.02 -2.01
N LYS A 56 5.17 12.86 -1.85
CA LYS A 56 5.73 11.64 -1.27
C LYS A 56 5.47 11.60 0.22
N GLN A 57 5.11 10.43 0.71
CA GLN A 57 4.91 10.17 2.13
C GLN A 57 5.56 8.85 2.50
N VAL A 58 5.97 8.75 3.74
CA VAL A 58 6.52 7.51 4.28
C VAL A 58 5.56 7.01 5.35
N VAL A 59 5.14 5.75 5.22
CA VAL A 59 4.21 5.13 6.15
C VAL A 59 4.91 3.93 6.78
N ALA A 60 4.90 3.88 8.11
CA ALA A 60 5.47 2.74 8.81
C ALA A 60 4.59 1.51 8.61
N LEU A 61 5.20 0.37 8.31
CA LEU A 61 4.45 -0.87 8.14
C LEU A 61 3.65 -1.24 9.38
N ASP A 62 4.14 -0.89 10.56
CA ASP A 62 3.43 -1.16 11.81
C ASP A 62 2.08 -0.44 11.89
N GLY A 63 1.94 0.66 11.17
CA GLY A 63 0.69 1.40 11.15
C GLY A 63 -0.29 0.94 10.08
N ILE A 64 0.11 -0.02 9.25
CA ILE A 64 -0.70 -0.51 8.14
C ILE A 64 -1.37 -1.81 8.54
N SER A 65 -2.70 -1.87 8.40
CA SER A 65 -3.44 -3.11 8.61
C SER A 65 -3.38 -3.99 7.36
N GLU A 66 -3.71 -3.40 6.21
CA GLU A 66 -3.63 -4.13 4.95
C GLU A 66 -3.53 -3.16 3.77
N ILE A 67 -3.17 -3.69 2.62
CA ILE A 67 -3.15 -2.94 1.36
C ILE A 67 -4.11 -3.63 0.40
N ILE A 68 -4.95 -2.85 -0.25
CA ILE A 68 -5.91 -3.35 -1.24
C ILE A 68 -5.55 -2.78 -2.59
N ILE A 69 -5.34 -3.66 -3.56
CA ILE A 69 -4.98 -3.25 -4.92
C ILE A 69 -6.09 -3.69 -5.88
N ASP A 70 -6.58 -2.77 -6.68
CA ASP A 70 -7.53 -3.05 -7.74
C ASP A 70 -6.78 -3.32 -9.04
N TYR A 71 -7.12 -4.42 -9.67
CA TYR A 71 -6.57 -4.75 -10.97
C TYR A 71 -7.52 -4.34 -12.08
#